data_d428922d0d805de354258f50022f3293
#
_entry.id   d428922d0d805de354258f50022f3293
#
_cell.length_a   1.000
_cell.length_b   1.000
_cell.length_c   1.000
_cell.angle_alpha   90.00
_cell.angle_beta   90.00
_cell.angle_gamma   90.00
#
_symmetry.space_group_name_H-M   'P 1'
#
loop_
_entity.id
_entity.type
_entity.pdbx_description
1 polymer ?
#
loop_
_entity_poly.entity_id
_entity_poly.type
_entity_poly.pdbx_seq_one_letter_code
_entity_poly.pdbx_strand_id
1 'polypeptide(L)'
;MLSQLTRLGEKWIDWLRTRPIGLSLIKFGCVLIGIVLSGWGLNVWISVGGERVGFGLGEGDLPTPLLVLVLTPAMCLIAAGGLLLLSDWCQSRRQRVIVVEVRGLRDWSGSPLEMAVPARIKGQRVALLVDLRQRIADGVIVEPQVALDRIGGLPSQLMQLEVGAGRGDGKIVYGGLAPVPFTFLTGMLMDDEGQVLVFDWDRHRGHWRELDEPDDGGRFERRGVEEVVRGTREVALVVSVSYKVALDTVLSAVCDLCVVELTLPDGVSDSHWSEEKQEELGKEFLRTVAALGNLGVERIHLFLAAPNSVVFRFGRLYDRRNLPEVVVYQFERCENPPYPWGVRMPASGSTSGAIWRSVDRAPAVG
;
A
#
# COMPACT_ATOMS: atom_id res chain seq x y z
N MET A 1 23.36 -4.58 -24.06
CA MET A 1 22.79 -3.60 -25.00
C MET A 1 21.26 -3.72 -25.10
N LEU A 2 20.68 -4.93 -25.25
CA LEU A 2 19.22 -5.12 -25.27
C LEU A 2 18.54 -4.70 -23.95
N SER A 3 19.14 -4.97 -22.80
CA SER A 3 18.56 -4.62 -21.48
C SER A 3 18.52 -3.11 -21.19
N GLN A 4 19.34 -2.32 -21.86
CA GLN A 4 19.29 -0.86 -21.77
C GLN A 4 18.21 -0.28 -22.68
N LEU A 5 17.95 -0.91 -23.83
CA LEU A 5 16.87 -0.51 -24.74
C LEU A 5 15.48 -0.83 -24.17
N THR A 6 15.31 -1.94 -23.47
CA THR A 6 14.06 -2.25 -22.76
C THR A 6 13.79 -1.26 -21.61
N ARG A 7 14.79 -0.92 -20.79
CA ARG A 7 14.65 0.10 -19.72
C ARG A 7 14.38 1.51 -20.26
N LEU A 8 14.93 1.85 -21.41
CA LEU A 8 14.63 3.12 -22.09
C LEU A 8 13.20 3.11 -22.66
N GLY A 9 12.73 1.98 -23.18
CA GLY A 9 11.37 1.78 -23.64
C GLY A 9 10.36 1.89 -22.50
N GLU A 10 10.63 1.26 -21.35
CA GLU A 10 9.78 1.34 -20.15
C GLU A 10 9.71 2.77 -19.59
N LYS A 11 10.84 3.47 -19.49
CA LYS A 11 10.86 4.88 -19.08
C LYS A 11 10.13 5.80 -20.08
N TRP A 12 10.16 5.48 -21.35
CA TRP A 12 9.44 6.24 -22.38
C TRP A 12 7.93 6.00 -22.30
N ILE A 13 7.52 4.76 -22.06
CA ILE A 13 6.12 4.37 -21.83
C ILE A 13 5.59 5.01 -20.54
N ASP A 14 6.35 4.99 -19.45
CA ASP A 14 5.99 5.68 -18.21
C ASP A 14 5.93 7.20 -18.37
N TRP A 15 6.84 7.78 -19.14
CA TRP A 15 6.82 9.21 -19.47
C TRP A 15 5.60 9.61 -20.32
N LEU A 16 5.18 8.77 -21.27
CA LEU A 16 3.95 8.94 -22.04
C LEU A 16 2.71 8.76 -21.15
N ARG A 17 2.76 7.87 -20.18
CA ARG A 17 1.66 7.57 -19.26
C ARG A 17 1.44 8.66 -18.21
N THR A 18 2.49 9.40 -17.84
CA THR A 18 2.41 10.47 -16.83
C THR A 18 2.03 11.84 -17.42
N ARG A 19 2.10 12.05 -18.73
CA ARG A 19 1.64 13.28 -19.37
C ARG A 19 0.25 13.07 -19.98
N PRO A 20 -0.71 13.97 -19.72
CA PRO A 20 -2.01 13.88 -20.38
C PRO A 20 -1.80 14.01 -21.89
N ILE A 21 -1.98 12.90 -22.60
CA ILE A 21 -1.84 12.81 -24.08
C ILE A 21 -2.64 13.90 -24.74
N GLY A 22 -3.82 14.22 -24.19
CA GLY A 22 -4.67 15.31 -24.67
C GLY A 22 -3.98 16.68 -24.70
N LEU A 23 -3.17 17.01 -23.66
CA LEU A 23 -2.44 18.29 -23.63
C LEU A 23 -1.34 18.33 -24.69
N SER A 24 -0.68 17.21 -24.97
CA SER A 24 0.34 17.11 -26.02
C SER A 24 -0.26 17.27 -27.41
N LEU A 25 -1.42 16.68 -27.66
CA LEU A 25 -2.15 16.84 -28.92
C LEU A 25 -2.59 18.31 -29.16
N ILE A 26 -3.11 18.96 -28.12
CA ILE A 26 -3.47 20.37 -28.19
C ILE A 26 -2.25 21.25 -28.51
N LYS A 27 -1.14 21.05 -27.81
CA LYS A 27 0.11 21.79 -28.04
C LYS A 27 0.60 21.60 -29.47
N PHE A 28 0.59 20.38 -29.97
CA PHE A 28 1.01 20.10 -31.35
C PHE A 28 0.09 20.73 -32.37
N GLY A 29 -1.23 20.66 -32.18
CA GLY A 29 -2.20 21.36 -33.01
C GLY A 29 -2.02 22.88 -33.01
N CYS A 30 -1.77 23.48 -31.83
CA CYS A 30 -1.49 24.93 -31.75
C CYS A 30 -0.18 25.33 -32.46
N VAL A 31 0.86 24.52 -32.39
CA VAL A 31 2.12 24.74 -33.12
C VAL A 31 1.88 24.71 -34.62
N LEU A 32 1.11 23.74 -35.13
CA LEU A 32 0.75 23.68 -36.55
C LEU A 32 -0.01 24.94 -37.00
N ILE A 33 -0.97 25.39 -36.22
CA ILE A 33 -1.69 26.63 -36.49
C ILE A 33 -0.74 27.84 -36.45
N GLY A 34 0.16 27.89 -35.48
CA GLY A 34 1.16 28.95 -35.33
C GLY A 34 2.10 29.05 -36.54
N ILE A 35 2.53 27.93 -37.10
CA ILE A 35 3.35 27.87 -38.32
C ILE A 35 2.60 28.47 -39.52
N VAL A 36 1.31 28.15 -39.66
CA VAL A 36 0.48 28.66 -40.74
C VAL A 36 0.23 30.17 -40.59
N LEU A 37 -0.08 30.64 -39.38
CA LEU A 37 -0.39 32.03 -39.11
C LEU A 37 0.84 32.94 -39.10
N SER A 38 2.03 32.43 -38.81
CA SER A 38 3.26 33.26 -38.76
C SER A 38 3.87 33.57 -40.13
N GLY A 39 3.31 33.03 -41.21
CA GLY A 39 3.86 33.27 -42.56
C GLY A 39 5.29 32.77 -42.75
N TRP A 40 5.80 31.94 -41.85
CA TRP A 40 7.16 31.43 -41.90
C TRP A 40 7.29 30.49 -43.09
N GLY A 41 7.94 30.96 -44.14
CA GLY A 41 8.41 30.14 -45.23
C GLY A 41 9.38 29.11 -44.72
N LEU A 42 8.97 27.84 -44.67
CA LEU A 42 9.86 26.72 -44.39
C LEU A 42 10.78 26.50 -45.57
N ASN A 43 11.99 27.07 -45.51
CA ASN A 43 13.05 26.80 -46.49
C ASN A 43 13.75 25.47 -46.10
N VAL A 44 13.32 24.38 -46.71
CA VAL A 44 13.98 23.07 -46.57
C VAL A 44 14.98 22.88 -47.70
N TRP A 45 16.25 22.85 -47.37
CA TRP A 45 17.33 22.56 -48.29
C TRP A 45 17.78 21.11 -48.17
N ILE A 46 17.57 20.30 -49.18
CA ILE A 46 18.08 18.95 -49.26
C ILE A 46 19.25 18.91 -50.25
N SER A 47 20.42 18.51 -49.79
CA SER A 47 21.59 18.32 -50.62
C SER A 47 21.64 16.86 -51.09
N VAL A 48 21.42 16.62 -52.36
CA VAL A 48 21.51 15.32 -52.99
C VAL A 48 22.53 15.40 -54.14
N GLY A 49 23.64 14.68 -54.07
CA GLY A 49 24.58 14.60 -55.15
C GLY A 49 25.36 15.88 -55.48
N GLY A 50 25.51 16.82 -54.55
CA GLY A 50 26.25 18.07 -54.75
C GLY A 50 25.38 19.24 -55.28
N GLU A 51 24.14 19.00 -55.63
CA GLU A 51 23.19 20.05 -55.97
C GLU A 51 22.27 20.32 -54.77
N ARG A 52 22.01 21.63 -54.53
CA ARG A 52 21.09 22.07 -53.48
C ARG A 52 19.70 22.29 -54.09
N VAL A 53 18.81 21.33 -53.85
CA VAL A 53 17.40 21.53 -54.20
C VAL A 53 16.70 22.12 -52.98
N GLY A 54 16.30 23.38 -53.09
CA GLY A 54 15.56 24.10 -52.05
C GLY A 54 14.06 24.21 -52.42
N PHE A 55 13.22 23.78 -51.51
CA PHE A 55 11.80 24.14 -51.53
C PHE A 55 11.61 25.32 -50.58
N GLY A 56 11.49 26.52 -51.16
CA GLY A 56 11.13 27.73 -50.42
C GLY A 56 9.67 28.08 -50.72
N LEU A 57 8.85 28.12 -49.72
CA LEU A 57 7.56 28.82 -49.76
C LEU A 57 7.87 30.28 -49.43
N GLY A 58 7.97 31.12 -50.46
CA GLY A 58 8.20 32.55 -50.29
C GLY A 58 7.00 33.29 -49.73
N GLU A 59 7.20 34.57 -49.34
CA GLU A 59 6.15 35.49 -48.95
C GLU A 59 5.10 35.60 -50.06
N GLY A 60 4.05 34.81 -49.98
CA GLY A 60 2.93 34.81 -50.90
C GLY A 60 1.83 33.98 -50.29
N ASP A 61 0.59 34.36 -50.50
CA ASP A 61 -0.59 33.67 -50.01
C ASP A 61 -0.48 32.16 -50.20
N LEU A 62 -0.49 31.44 -49.11
CA LEU A 62 -0.57 29.96 -49.14
C LEU A 62 -1.80 29.58 -49.98
N PRO A 63 -1.65 28.74 -51.01
CA PRO A 63 -2.79 28.31 -51.79
C PRO A 63 -3.84 27.67 -50.87
N THR A 64 -5.09 28.11 -51.03
CA THR A 64 -6.23 27.72 -50.20
C THR A 64 -6.29 26.19 -49.90
N PRO A 65 -5.99 25.29 -50.86
CA PRO A 65 -5.99 23.85 -50.57
C PRO A 65 -4.90 23.40 -49.57
N LEU A 66 -3.75 24.06 -49.57
CA LEU A 66 -2.64 23.75 -48.67
C LEU A 66 -2.90 24.24 -47.23
N LEU A 67 -3.57 25.40 -47.16
CA LEU A 67 -4.04 25.97 -45.87
C LEU A 67 -5.07 25.03 -45.21
N VAL A 68 -6.05 24.54 -46.01
CA VAL A 68 -7.04 23.56 -45.53
C VAL A 68 -6.36 22.24 -45.13
N LEU A 69 -5.38 21.75 -45.88
CA LEU A 69 -4.66 20.50 -45.61
C LEU A 69 -3.91 20.53 -44.26
N VAL A 70 -3.44 21.69 -43.78
CA VAL A 70 -2.73 21.83 -42.52
C VAL A 70 -3.68 22.21 -41.37
N LEU A 71 -4.63 23.09 -41.59
CA LEU A 71 -5.55 23.53 -40.54
C LEU A 71 -6.53 22.43 -40.11
N THR A 72 -7.00 21.63 -41.09
CA THR A 72 -7.94 20.55 -40.75
C THR A 72 -7.36 19.54 -39.75
N PRO A 73 -6.17 18.92 -39.96
CA PRO A 73 -5.57 18.04 -39.00
C PRO A 73 -5.18 18.73 -37.68
N ALA A 74 -4.76 20.01 -37.73
CA ALA A 74 -4.48 20.80 -36.53
C ALA A 74 -5.71 20.95 -35.64
N MET A 75 -6.85 21.31 -36.24
CA MET A 75 -8.13 21.40 -35.53
C MET A 75 -8.61 20.07 -35.02
N CYS A 76 -8.44 18.98 -35.80
CA CYS A 76 -8.75 17.62 -35.36
C CYS A 76 -7.92 17.20 -34.13
N LEU A 77 -6.62 17.53 -34.11
CA LEU A 77 -5.73 17.25 -32.98
C LEU A 77 -6.15 18.02 -31.72
N ILE A 78 -6.51 19.30 -31.87
CA ILE A 78 -7.00 20.11 -30.74
C ILE A 78 -8.32 19.57 -30.22
N ALA A 79 -9.26 19.25 -31.11
CA ALA A 79 -10.55 18.68 -30.73
C ALA A 79 -10.39 17.30 -30.03
N ALA A 80 -9.58 16.42 -30.61
CA ALA A 80 -9.28 15.11 -30.00
C ALA A 80 -8.60 15.24 -28.64
N GLY A 81 -7.62 16.14 -28.53
CA GLY A 81 -6.95 16.46 -27.28
C GLY A 81 -7.91 17.02 -26.22
N GLY A 82 -8.81 17.91 -26.63
CA GLY A 82 -9.87 18.45 -25.76
C GLY A 82 -10.85 17.37 -25.27
N LEU A 83 -11.29 16.49 -26.15
CA LEU A 83 -12.18 15.36 -25.80
C LEU A 83 -11.50 14.38 -24.83
N LEU A 84 -10.21 14.08 -25.04
CA LEU A 84 -9.45 13.23 -24.11
C LEU A 84 -9.32 13.88 -22.73
N LEU A 85 -9.01 15.18 -22.65
CA LEU A 85 -8.94 15.89 -21.36
C LEU A 85 -10.30 15.96 -20.67
N LEU A 86 -11.39 16.17 -21.42
CA LEU A 86 -12.74 16.14 -20.86
C LEU A 86 -13.12 14.75 -20.35
N SER A 87 -12.78 13.71 -21.11
CA SER A 87 -12.98 12.30 -20.69
C SER A 87 -12.22 11.99 -19.41
N ASP A 88 -10.92 12.32 -19.36
CA ASP A 88 -10.08 12.16 -18.17
C ASP A 88 -10.63 12.93 -16.96
N TRP A 89 -11.10 14.14 -17.18
CA TRP A 89 -11.70 14.97 -16.13
C TRP A 89 -13.03 14.40 -15.62
N CYS A 90 -13.90 13.94 -16.52
CA CYS A 90 -15.15 13.29 -16.15
C CYS A 90 -14.91 11.97 -15.40
N GLN A 91 -13.94 11.17 -15.85
CA GLN A 91 -13.58 9.92 -15.22
C GLN A 91 -12.95 10.16 -13.84
N SER A 92 -12.04 11.12 -13.71
CA SER A 92 -11.43 11.44 -12.43
C SER A 92 -12.42 12.03 -11.40
N ARG A 93 -13.49 12.70 -11.85
CA ARG A 93 -14.58 13.14 -10.94
C ARG A 93 -15.47 11.99 -10.45
N ARG A 94 -15.53 10.89 -11.20
CA ARG A 94 -16.31 9.68 -10.82
C ARG A 94 -15.49 8.76 -9.92
N GLN A 95 -14.16 8.77 -10.04
CA GLN A 95 -13.29 7.95 -9.19
C GLN A 95 -13.24 8.52 -7.79
N ARG A 96 -13.38 7.65 -6.78
CA ARG A 96 -13.15 7.98 -5.38
C ARG A 96 -11.85 7.37 -4.91
N VAL A 97 -11.16 8.11 -4.06
CA VAL A 97 -9.98 7.64 -3.31
C VAL A 97 -10.37 7.62 -1.84
N ILE A 98 -10.64 6.43 -1.32
CA ILE A 98 -10.96 6.25 0.09
C ILE A 98 -9.65 6.23 0.87
N VAL A 99 -9.48 7.18 1.77
CA VAL A 99 -8.27 7.32 2.58
C VAL A 99 -8.57 6.82 3.98
N VAL A 100 -8.15 5.59 4.27
CA VAL A 100 -8.34 4.94 5.58
C VAL A 100 -7.17 5.30 6.48
N GLU A 101 -7.43 6.07 7.51
CA GLU A 101 -6.44 6.43 8.53
C GLU A 101 -6.82 5.86 9.88
N VAL A 102 -5.96 5.01 10.47
CA VAL A 102 -6.16 4.44 11.80
C VAL A 102 -5.23 5.13 12.80
N ARG A 103 -5.80 5.81 13.79
CA ARG A 103 -5.07 6.54 14.84
C ARG A 103 -5.22 5.86 16.18
N GLY A 104 -4.13 5.33 16.72
CA GLY A 104 -4.11 4.66 18.03
C GLY A 104 -3.11 5.26 19.02
N LEU A 105 -2.18 6.11 18.60
CA LEU A 105 -1.22 6.76 19.47
C LEU A 105 -1.75 8.07 20.04
N ARG A 106 -1.45 8.34 21.33
CA ARG A 106 -1.98 9.47 22.09
C ARG A 106 -1.55 10.83 21.54
N ASP A 107 -0.27 10.98 21.18
CA ASP A 107 0.35 12.27 20.86
C ASP A 107 0.44 12.52 19.34
N TRP A 108 -0.66 12.24 18.64
CA TRP A 108 -0.72 12.50 17.21
C TRP A 108 -0.89 14.00 16.94
N SER A 109 0.17 14.66 16.51
CA SER A 109 0.18 16.06 16.05
C SER A 109 0.44 16.20 14.55
N GLY A 110 0.52 15.07 13.82
CA GLY A 110 0.88 15.06 12.41
C GLY A 110 -0.25 15.46 11.47
N SER A 111 0.11 15.76 10.22
CA SER A 111 -0.86 16.03 9.17
C SER A 111 -1.70 14.78 8.86
N PRO A 112 -3.00 14.95 8.54
CA PRO A 112 -3.84 13.83 8.11
C PRO A 112 -3.24 13.11 6.89
N LEU A 113 -3.45 11.78 6.82
CA LEU A 113 -3.01 10.96 5.68
C LEU A 113 -3.53 11.49 4.34
N GLU A 114 -4.76 11.99 4.32
CA GLU A 114 -5.39 12.57 3.12
C GLU A 114 -4.52 13.66 2.46
N MET A 115 -3.81 14.46 3.26
CA MET A 115 -2.92 15.51 2.77
C MET A 115 -1.62 14.97 2.17
N ALA A 116 -1.20 13.78 2.57
CA ALA A 116 0.01 13.13 2.05
C ALA A 116 -0.21 12.38 0.74
N VAL A 117 -1.48 12.10 0.38
CA VAL A 117 -1.80 11.40 -0.87
C VAL A 117 -1.37 12.25 -2.06
N PRO A 118 -0.48 11.75 -2.96
CA PRO A 118 0.04 12.54 -4.05
C PRO A 118 -1.03 12.87 -5.10
N ALA A 119 -0.82 13.99 -5.83
CA ALA A 119 -1.75 14.45 -6.86
C ALA A 119 -1.86 13.48 -8.07
N ARG A 120 -0.89 12.58 -8.25
CA ARG A 120 -0.96 11.55 -9.31
C ARG A 120 -2.07 10.52 -9.05
N ILE A 121 -2.49 10.35 -7.80
CA ILE A 121 -3.65 9.53 -7.43
C ILE A 121 -4.88 10.40 -7.65
N LYS A 122 -5.46 10.28 -8.87
CA LYS A 122 -6.62 11.04 -9.29
C LYS A 122 -7.89 10.47 -8.65
N GLY A 123 -8.82 11.34 -8.29
CA GLY A 123 -10.12 11.00 -7.72
C GLY A 123 -10.54 11.95 -6.61
N GLN A 124 -11.82 11.92 -6.27
CA GLN A 124 -12.33 12.63 -5.10
C GLN A 124 -11.89 11.90 -3.82
N ARG A 125 -11.14 12.56 -2.96
CA ARG A 125 -10.69 11.99 -1.70
C ARG A 125 -11.83 11.96 -0.69
N VAL A 126 -11.98 10.83 -0.03
CA VAL A 126 -12.94 10.63 1.05
C VAL A 126 -12.18 10.05 2.24
N ALA A 127 -12.00 10.84 3.28
CA ALA A 127 -11.30 10.39 4.47
C ALA A 127 -12.20 9.50 5.33
N LEU A 128 -11.67 8.34 5.73
CA LEU A 128 -12.24 7.42 6.69
C LEU A 128 -11.30 7.30 7.89
N LEU A 129 -11.62 8.04 8.95
CA LEU A 129 -10.83 8.07 10.17
C LEU A 129 -11.35 7.07 11.19
N VAL A 130 -10.51 6.09 11.57
CA VAL A 130 -10.74 5.18 12.70
C VAL A 130 -9.92 5.70 13.89
N ASP A 131 -10.53 6.47 14.78
CA ASP A 131 -9.85 7.09 15.91
C ASP A 131 -9.95 6.20 17.17
N LEU A 132 -8.82 5.59 17.54
CA LEU A 132 -8.67 4.73 18.72
C LEU A 132 -8.00 5.45 19.91
N ARG A 133 -7.59 6.71 19.77
CA ARG A 133 -6.79 7.44 20.79
C ARG A 133 -7.47 7.57 22.14
N GLN A 134 -8.79 7.68 22.16
CA GLN A 134 -9.57 7.79 23.40
C GLN A 134 -9.53 6.51 24.26
N ARG A 135 -8.98 5.41 23.72
CA ARG A 135 -8.90 4.12 24.40
C ARG A 135 -7.51 3.80 24.94
N ILE A 136 -6.59 4.75 24.80
CA ILE A 136 -5.19 4.62 25.28
C ILE A 136 -4.96 5.71 26.33
N ALA A 137 -4.58 5.28 27.55
CA ALA A 137 -4.16 6.14 28.65
C ALA A 137 -2.74 5.74 29.07
N ASP A 138 -1.84 6.72 29.15
CA ASP A 138 -0.42 6.53 29.54
C ASP A 138 0.35 5.44 28.80
N GLY A 139 0.00 5.26 27.50
CA GLY A 139 0.61 4.25 26.65
C GLY A 139 -0.02 2.85 26.80
N VAL A 140 -0.97 2.67 27.71
CA VAL A 140 -1.70 1.43 27.96
C VAL A 140 -3.10 1.52 27.36
N ILE A 141 -3.57 0.44 26.75
CA ILE A 141 -4.91 0.37 26.20
C ILE A 141 -5.88 0.08 27.32
N VAL A 142 -6.79 1.04 27.61
CA VAL A 142 -7.71 0.96 28.73
C VAL A 142 -8.92 0.09 28.41
N GLU A 143 -9.48 0.23 27.21
CA GLU A 143 -10.69 -0.48 26.77
C GLU A 143 -10.47 -1.13 25.38
N PRO A 144 -9.69 -2.20 25.29
CA PRO A 144 -9.33 -2.80 24.00
C PRO A 144 -10.55 -3.33 23.22
N GLN A 145 -11.62 -3.77 23.92
CA GLN A 145 -12.82 -4.27 23.25
C GLN A 145 -13.53 -3.18 22.44
N VAL A 146 -13.61 -1.97 22.96
CA VAL A 146 -14.27 -0.84 22.24
C VAL A 146 -13.46 -0.46 21.00
N ALA A 147 -12.13 -0.57 21.05
CA ALA A 147 -11.27 -0.38 19.88
C ALA A 147 -11.51 -1.47 18.83
N LEU A 148 -11.66 -2.73 19.25
CA LEU A 148 -12.01 -3.85 18.36
C LEU A 148 -13.35 -3.64 17.67
N ASP A 149 -14.37 -3.23 18.39
CA ASP A 149 -15.72 -2.99 17.85
C ASP A 149 -15.69 -1.88 16.77
N ARG A 150 -14.89 -0.83 16.99
CA ARG A 150 -14.67 0.22 15.98
C ARG A 150 -14.02 -0.30 14.71
N ILE A 151 -12.97 -1.10 14.85
CA ILE A 151 -12.26 -1.69 13.70
C ILE A 151 -13.18 -2.71 13.01
N GLY A 152 -13.94 -3.51 13.76
CA GLY A 152 -14.91 -4.46 13.22
C GLY A 152 -15.99 -3.83 12.33
N GLY A 153 -16.29 -2.56 12.54
CA GLY A 153 -17.20 -1.77 11.70
C GLY A 153 -16.61 -1.29 10.37
N LEU A 154 -15.29 -1.39 10.18
CA LEU A 154 -14.59 -0.86 9.01
C LEU A 154 -15.11 -1.41 7.67
N PRO A 155 -15.31 -2.74 7.48
CA PRO A 155 -15.80 -3.26 6.21
C PRO A 155 -17.15 -2.67 5.80
N SER A 156 -18.07 -2.51 6.75
CA SER A 156 -19.39 -1.91 6.49
C SER A 156 -19.28 -0.44 6.08
N GLN A 157 -18.35 0.31 6.67
CA GLN A 157 -18.10 1.71 6.32
C GLN A 157 -17.46 1.83 4.93
N LEU A 158 -16.50 0.96 4.59
CA LEU A 158 -15.89 0.90 3.27
C LEU A 158 -16.95 0.59 2.21
N MET A 159 -17.75 -0.44 2.41
CA MET A 159 -18.85 -0.80 1.49
C MET A 159 -19.81 0.37 1.25
N GLN A 160 -20.19 1.13 2.28
CA GLN A 160 -21.06 2.30 2.13
C GLN A 160 -20.43 3.40 1.29
N LEU A 161 -19.12 3.61 1.42
CA LEU A 161 -18.38 4.60 0.63
C LEU A 161 -18.21 4.16 -0.82
N GLU A 162 -18.03 2.86 -1.06
CA GLU A 162 -17.87 2.28 -2.41
C GLU A 162 -19.16 2.26 -3.22
N VAL A 163 -20.30 1.93 -2.60
CA VAL A 163 -21.62 1.94 -3.27
C VAL A 163 -21.93 3.29 -3.91
N GLY A 164 -21.44 4.38 -3.33
CA GLY A 164 -21.58 5.73 -3.92
C GLY A 164 -20.64 6.03 -5.08
N ALA A 165 -19.66 5.16 -5.40
CA ALA A 165 -18.62 5.42 -6.41
C ALA A 165 -18.82 4.67 -7.73
N GLY A 166 -19.72 3.68 -7.77
CA GLY A 166 -19.79 2.69 -8.85
C GLY A 166 -18.80 1.54 -8.61
N ARG A 167 -19.30 0.31 -8.67
CA ARG A 167 -18.48 -0.89 -8.40
C ARG A 167 -17.25 -0.93 -9.29
N GLY A 168 -16.06 -0.96 -8.68
CA GLY A 168 -14.80 -1.31 -9.32
C GLY A 168 -13.79 -0.18 -9.56
N ASP A 169 -14.14 1.11 -9.38
CA ASP A 169 -13.24 2.24 -9.67
C ASP A 169 -12.65 2.92 -8.41
N GLY A 170 -12.92 2.42 -7.22
CA GLY A 170 -12.41 2.96 -5.95
C GLY A 170 -10.94 2.56 -5.73
N LYS A 171 -10.10 3.54 -5.43
CA LYS A 171 -8.74 3.30 -4.91
C LYS A 171 -8.76 3.48 -3.41
N ILE A 172 -8.11 2.56 -2.69
CA ILE A 172 -7.96 2.68 -1.26
C ILE A 172 -6.52 3.06 -0.93
N VAL A 173 -6.37 4.04 -0.06
CA VAL A 173 -5.09 4.42 0.55
C VAL A 173 -5.21 4.11 2.04
N TYR A 174 -4.24 3.41 2.57
CA TYR A 174 -4.18 3.05 3.99
C TYR A 174 -2.94 3.65 4.66
N GLY A 175 -3.11 4.16 5.86
CA GLY A 175 -2.04 4.49 6.78
C GLY A 175 -2.52 4.35 8.22
N GLY A 176 -1.71 3.75 9.07
CA GLY A 176 -2.10 3.50 10.45
C GLY A 176 -0.95 3.70 11.42
N LEU A 177 -1.26 4.24 12.59
CA LEU A 177 -0.41 4.27 13.78
C LEU A 177 -1.23 3.75 14.95
N ALA A 178 -1.31 2.44 15.06
CA ALA A 178 -2.10 1.77 16.08
C ALA A 178 -1.30 0.60 16.69
N PRO A 179 -1.75 0.08 17.83
CA PRO A 179 -1.23 -1.15 18.41
C PRO A 179 -1.22 -2.31 17.44
N VAL A 180 -0.21 -3.16 17.53
CA VAL A 180 0.05 -4.27 16.60
C VAL A 180 -1.18 -5.15 16.36
N PRO A 181 -1.94 -5.63 17.38
CA PRO A 181 -3.12 -6.45 17.15
C PRO A 181 -4.20 -5.74 16.33
N PHE A 182 -4.39 -4.45 16.55
CA PHE A 182 -5.39 -3.65 15.84
C PHE A 182 -4.98 -3.38 14.39
N THR A 183 -3.70 -3.12 14.15
CA THR A 183 -3.16 -2.95 12.79
C THR A 183 -3.29 -4.24 11.99
N PHE A 184 -2.97 -5.39 12.60
CA PHE A 184 -3.11 -6.70 11.97
C PHE A 184 -4.58 -7.01 11.65
N LEU A 185 -5.49 -6.78 12.61
CA LEU A 185 -6.94 -6.94 12.39
C LEU A 185 -7.45 -6.04 11.26
N THR A 186 -7.01 -4.79 11.21
CA THR A 186 -7.37 -3.87 10.12
C THR A 186 -6.95 -4.43 8.77
N GLY A 187 -5.72 -4.95 8.66
CA GLY A 187 -5.26 -5.62 7.45
C GLY A 187 -6.14 -6.81 7.06
N MET A 188 -6.45 -7.66 8.04
CA MET A 188 -7.28 -8.85 7.83
C MET A 188 -8.73 -8.53 7.40
N LEU A 189 -9.29 -7.43 7.87
CA LEU A 189 -10.64 -6.98 7.48
C LEU A 189 -10.68 -6.26 6.14
N MET A 190 -9.51 -5.96 5.58
CA MET A 190 -9.33 -5.36 4.25
C MET A 190 -8.71 -6.34 3.24
N ASP A 191 -8.78 -7.66 3.48
CA ASP A 191 -8.21 -8.69 2.62
C ASP A 191 -8.92 -8.78 1.26
N ASP A 192 -10.24 -8.62 1.24
CA ASP A 192 -11.07 -8.66 0.02
C ASP A 192 -11.01 -7.35 -0.79
N GLU A 193 -10.43 -6.28 -0.24
CA GLU A 193 -10.28 -5.03 -0.94
C GLU A 193 -9.22 -5.15 -2.05
N GLY A 194 -9.48 -4.55 -3.19
CA GLY A 194 -8.59 -4.59 -4.35
C GLY A 194 -7.20 -4.02 -4.06
N GLN A 195 -6.69 -3.18 -4.93
CA GLN A 195 -5.38 -2.55 -4.71
C GLN A 195 -5.45 -1.51 -3.59
N VAL A 196 -4.75 -1.77 -2.48
CA VAL A 196 -4.57 -0.82 -1.38
C VAL A 196 -3.16 -0.24 -1.44
N LEU A 197 -3.05 1.08 -1.56
CA LEU A 197 -1.79 1.80 -1.46
C LEU A 197 -1.46 2.06 0.02
N VAL A 198 -0.34 1.55 0.47
CA VAL A 198 0.06 1.61 1.88
C VAL A 198 1.05 2.74 2.10
N PHE A 199 0.76 3.56 3.11
CA PHE A 199 1.66 4.60 3.63
C PHE A 199 2.10 4.22 5.03
N ASP A 200 3.32 4.60 5.39
CA ASP A 200 3.78 4.54 6.78
C ASP A 200 4.21 5.92 7.29
N TRP A 201 4.30 6.04 8.59
CA TRP A 201 4.69 7.29 9.23
C TRP A 201 6.21 7.38 9.36
N ASP A 202 6.81 8.32 8.65
CA ASP A 202 8.21 8.65 8.81
C ASP A 202 8.41 9.46 10.10
N ARG A 203 8.93 8.82 11.15
CA ARG A 203 9.14 9.42 12.47
C ARG A 203 10.21 10.51 12.45
N HIS A 204 11.19 10.39 11.54
CA HIS A 204 12.29 11.37 11.43
C HIS A 204 11.82 12.63 10.72
N ARG A 205 10.98 12.48 9.70
CA ARG A 205 10.47 13.60 8.90
C ARG A 205 9.14 14.14 9.41
N GLY A 206 8.44 13.41 10.26
CA GLY A 206 7.18 13.83 10.85
C GLY A 206 6.01 13.90 9.85
N HIS A 207 5.99 13.03 8.84
CA HIS A 207 4.90 12.97 7.86
C HIS A 207 4.67 11.54 7.32
N TRP A 208 3.51 11.32 6.70
CA TRP A 208 3.20 10.11 5.96
C TRP A 208 4.05 10.00 4.70
N ARG A 209 4.56 8.82 4.44
CA ARG A 209 5.40 8.53 3.28
C ARG A 209 4.93 7.26 2.58
N GLU A 210 5.07 7.23 1.26
CA GLU A 210 4.89 6.02 0.45
C GLU A 210 6.06 5.06 0.62
N LEU A 211 5.82 3.80 0.26
CA LEU A 211 6.83 2.76 0.23
C LEU A 211 7.52 2.79 -1.14
N ASP A 212 8.43 3.73 -1.35
CA ASP A 212 8.99 4.08 -2.66
C ASP A 212 10.49 3.74 -2.81
N GLU A 213 11.09 3.11 -1.80
CA GLU A 213 12.47 2.67 -1.87
C GLU A 213 12.62 1.34 -2.59
N PRO A 214 13.76 1.08 -3.25
CA PRO A 214 14.05 -0.21 -3.85
C PRO A 214 14.21 -1.30 -2.77
N ASP A 215 13.94 -2.54 -3.15
CA ASP A 215 14.23 -3.69 -2.29
C ASP A 215 15.74 -3.84 -2.05
N ASP A 216 16.14 -3.86 -0.81
CA ASP A 216 17.53 -4.05 -0.36
C ASP A 216 17.97 -5.53 -0.32
N GLY A 217 17.04 -6.46 -0.64
CA GLY A 217 17.28 -7.90 -0.63
C GLY A 217 17.22 -8.55 0.76
N GLY A 218 16.92 -7.79 1.82
CA GLY A 218 16.76 -8.34 3.18
C GLY A 218 15.61 -9.36 3.25
N ARG A 219 15.90 -10.54 3.81
CA ARG A 219 14.93 -11.65 3.96
C ARG A 219 15.00 -12.23 5.36
N PHE A 220 13.95 -12.95 5.77
CA PHE A 220 13.94 -13.58 7.07
C PHE A 220 14.92 -14.75 7.18
N GLU A 221 15.63 -14.80 8.31
CA GLU A 221 16.14 -16.05 8.82
C GLU A 221 15.01 -16.77 9.58
N ARG A 222 14.75 -18.01 9.19
CA ARG A 222 13.71 -18.85 9.80
C ARG A 222 14.34 -19.92 10.67
N ARG A 223 13.87 -20.05 11.92
CA ARG A 223 14.36 -21.04 12.89
C ARG A 223 13.19 -21.70 13.62
N GLY A 224 13.37 -22.92 14.08
CA GLY A 224 12.44 -23.62 14.95
C GLY A 224 11.28 -24.36 14.25
N VAL A 225 11.08 -24.20 12.93
CA VAL A 225 10.00 -24.91 12.22
C VAL A 225 10.25 -26.42 12.20
N GLU A 226 11.50 -26.83 12.06
CA GLU A 226 11.95 -28.23 12.03
C GLU A 226 11.82 -28.91 13.38
N GLU A 227 11.71 -28.13 14.45
CA GLU A 227 11.55 -28.60 15.84
C GLU A 227 10.09 -28.85 16.20
N VAL A 228 9.14 -28.33 15.39
CA VAL A 228 7.72 -28.54 15.63
C VAL A 228 7.33 -29.97 15.31
N VAL A 229 6.97 -30.71 16.34
CA VAL A 229 6.52 -32.09 16.21
C VAL A 229 5.14 -32.13 15.56
N ARG A 230 4.95 -33.08 14.62
CA ARG A 230 3.67 -33.26 13.96
C ARG A 230 2.56 -33.58 14.98
N GLY A 231 1.46 -32.82 14.91
CA GLY A 231 0.35 -32.90 15.85
C GLY A 231 0.45 -31.92 17.02
N THR A 232 1.50 -31.07 17.06
CA THR A 232 1.54 -29.89 17.94
C THR A 232 0.38 -28.96 17.60
N ARG A 233 -0.46 -28.66 18.57
CA ARG A 233 -1.67 -27.86 18.34
C ARG A 233 -1.41 -26.35 18.40
N GLU A 234 -0.50 -25.92 19.26
CA GLU A 234 -0.23 -24.52 19.50
C GLU A 234 1.28 -24.24 19.44
N VAL A 235 1.65 -23.13 18.79
CA VAL A 235 3.05 -22.67 18.68
C VAL A 235 3.13 -21.17 18.93
N ALA A 236 4.28 -20.70 19.42
CA ALA A 236 4.62 -19.29 19.44
C ALA A 236 5.39 -18.94 18.15
N LEU A 237 4.87 -18.00 17.35
CA LEU A 237 5.57 -17.46 16.20
C LEU A 237 6.06 -16.05 16.54
N VAL A 238 7.38 -15.90 16.55
CA VAL A 238 8.07 -14.65 16.88
C VAL A 238 8.60 -14.02 15.60
N VAL A 239 8.16 -12.82 15.28
CA VAL A 239 8.56 -12.12 14.06
C VAL A 239 9.25 -10.80 14.40
N SER A 240 10.53 -10.70 14.07
CA SER A 240 11.38 -9.56 14.34
C SER A 240 11.79 -8.87 13.02
N VAL A 241 11.14 -7.74 12.69
CA VAL A 241 11.43 -6.95 11.49
C VAL A 241 12.25 -5.71 11.84
N SER A 242 11.79 -4.92 12.82
CA SER A 242 12.44 -3.66 13.22
C SER A 242 13.28 -3.77 14.48
N TYR A 243 12.79 -4.55 15.45
CA TYR A 243 13.45 -4.80 16.73
C TYR A 243 13.42 -6.29 17.01
N LYS A 244 14.47 -6.78 17.64
CA LYS A 244 14.49 -8.17 18.10
C LYS A 244 13.52 -8.36 19.27
N VAL A 245 12.57 -9.27 19.11
CA VAL A 245 11.69 -9.70 20.21
C VAL A 245 12.50 -10.56 21.17
N ALA A 246 12.42 -10.26 22.45
CA ALA A 246 13.12 -11.01 23.49
C ALA A 246 12.34 -12.30 23.83
N LEU A 247 12.96 -13.46 23.65
CA LEU A 247 12.29 -14.76 23.80
C LEU A 247 11.85 -15.04 25.23
N ASP A 248 12.59 -14.58 26.22
CA ASP A 248 12.23 -14.70 27.64
C ASP A 248 10.88 -14.03 27.95
N THR A 249 10.62 -12.87 27.31
CA THR A 249 9.34 -12.18 27.46
C THR A 249 8.19 -12.92 26.77
N VAL A 250 8.46 -13.57 25.63
CA VAL A 250 7.49 -14.42 24.95
C VAL A 250 7.15 -15.65 25.80
N LEU A 251 8.16 -16.34 26.31
CA LEU A 251 7.98 -17.53 27.16
C LEU A 251 7.25 -17.21 28.47
N SER A 252 7.38 -15.97 28.98
CA SER A 252 6.61 -15.55 30.15
C SER A 252 5.11 -15.39 29.86
N ALA A 253 4.74 -15.11 28.62
CA ALA A 253 3.33 -14.94 28.21
C ALA A 253 2.69 -16.27 27.75
N VAL A 254 3.48 -17.20 27.20
CA VAL A 254 3.00 -18.46 26.61
C VAL A 254 3.91 -19.63 27.02
N CYS A 255 3.91 -19.95 28.30
CA CYS A 255 4.73 -21.04 28.87
C CYS A 255 4.62 -22.32 28.02
N ASP A 256 5.74 -23.06 27.88
CA ASP A 256 5.83 -24.40 27.29
C ASP A 256 5.46 -24.56 25.82
N LEU A 257 5.31 -23.46 25.04
CA LEU A 257 5.12 -23.56 23.60
C LEU A 257 6.45 -23.71 22.87
N CYS A 258 6.43 -24.53 21.81
CA CYS A 258 7.49 -24.51 20.82
C CYS A 258 7.54 -23.12 20.14
N VAL A 259 8.75 -22.57 20.02
CA VAL A 259 8.95 -21.23 19.46
C VAL A 259 9.52 -21.35 18.05
N VAL A 260 8.87 -20.66 17.12
CA VAL A 260 9.33 -20.47 15.74
C VAL A 260 9.68 -19.01 15.54
N GLU A 261 10.84 -18.74 14.96
CA GLU A 261 11.36 -17.39 14.77
C GLU A 261 11.48 -17.05 13.29
N LEU A 262 11.03 -15.85 12.94
CA LEU A 262 11.34 -15.14 11.68
C LEU A 262 12.07 -13.85 12.06
N THR A 263 13.36 -13.78 11.78
CA THR A 263 14.18 -12.61 12.13
C THR A 263 14.80 -12.00 10.88
N LEU A 264 14.63 -10.70 10.69
CA LEU A 264 15.35 -9.96 9.68
C LEU A 264 16.76 -9.63 10.23
N PRO A 265 17.86 -10.20 9.67
CA PRO A 265 19.18 -10.17 10.30
C PRO A 265 19.71 -8.78 10.59
N ASP A 266 19.54 -7.87 9.66
CA ASP A 266 20.01 -6.48 9.76
C ASP A 266 18.86 -5.50 10.00
N GLY A 267 17.87 -5.93 10.79
CA GLY A 267 16.66 -5.15 11.09
C GLY A 267 16.99 -3.76 11.65
N VAL A 268 17.25 -2.82 10.76
CA VAL A 268 17.31 -1.39 11.08
C VAL A 268 15.88 -0.88 11.13
N SER A 269 15.55 -0.08 12.12
CA SER A 269 14.17 0.40 12.33
C SER A 269 13.51 1.07 11.11
N ASP A 270 14.29 1.48 10.11
CA ASP A 270 13.84 2.21 8.93
C ASP A 270 14.07 1.49 7.59
N SER A 271 14.28 0.17 7.57
CA SER A 271 14.52 -0.59 6.33
C SER A 271 13.25 -1.10 5.64
N HIS A 272 12.09 -0.57 5.97
CA HIS A 272 10.78 -1.07 5.53
C HIS A 272 10.12 -0.28 4.39
N TRP A 273 10.82 0.73 3.84
CA TRP A 273 10.26 1.67 2.86
C TRP A 273 10.11 1.13 1.44
N SER A 274 10.35 -0.15 1.22
CA SER A 274 10.16 -0.83 -0.06
C SER A 274 8.88 -1.66 -0.07
N GLU A 275 8.00 -1.40 -1.02
CA GLU A 275 6.79 -2.20 -1.22
C GLU A 275 7.15 -3.64 -1.62
N GLU A 276 8.10 -3.81 -2.54
CA GLU A 276 8.58 -5.11 -3.02
C GLU A 276 9.18 -5.95 -1.87
N LYS A 277 10.01 -5.33 -1.02
CA LYS A 277 10.55 -6.00 0.18
C LYS A 277 9.44 -6.48 1.11
N GLN A 278 8.47 -5.62 1.40
CA GLN A 278 7.35 -5.98 2.29
C GLN A 278 6.49 -7.11 1.68
N GLU A 279 6.36 -7.18 0.36
CA GLU A 279 5.67 -8.29 -0.32
C GLU A 279 6.43 -9.60 -0.14
N GLU A 280 7.75 -9.61 -0.31
CA GLU A 280 8.54 -10.82 -0.12
C GLU A 280 8.55 -11.28 1.34
N LEU A 281 8.70 -10.36 2.30
CA LEU A 281 8.57 -10.68 3.73
C LEU A 281 7.17 -11.26 4.05
N GLY A 282 6.12 -10.72 3.44
CA GLY A 282 4.76 -11.24 3.58
C GLY A 282 4.62 -12.66 3.02
N LYS A 283 5.22 -12.95 1.87
CA LYS A 283 5.23 -14.31 1.29
C LYS A 283 5.99 -15.31 2.18
N GLU A 284 7.11 -14.89 2.77
CA GLU A 284 7.87 -15.75 3.69
C GLU A 284 7.09 -16.02 4.98
N PHE A 285 6.47 -15.00 5.55
CA PHE A 285 5.55 -15.14 6.68
C PHE A 285 4.44 -16.14 6.38
N LEU A 286 3.74 -15.96 5.25
CA LEU A 286 2.64 -16.82 4.84
C LEU A 286 3.08 -18.28 4.63
N ARG A 287 4.24 -18.50 3.98
CA ARG A 287 4.81 -19.84 3.79
C ARG A 287 5.10 -20.52 5.13
N THR A 288 5.59 -19.76 6.12
CA THR A 288 5.87 -20.29 7.46
C THR A 288 4.57 -20.67 8.17
N VAL A 289 3.58 -19.81 8.16
CA VAL A 289 2.26 -20.09 8.77
C VAL A 289 1.60 -21.31 8.10
N ALA A 290 1.65 -21.40 6.78
CA ALA A 290 1.10 -22.55 6.05
C ALA A 290 1.86 -23.85 6.36
N ALA A 291 3.20 -23.80 6.51
CA ALA A 291 3.99 -24.95 6.92
C ALA A 291 3.60 -25.43 8.31
N LEU A 292 3.37 -24.53 9.26
CA LEU A 292 2.88 -24.86 10.60
C LEU A 292 1.49 -25.52 10.56
N GLY A 293 0.58 -24.98 9.76
CA GLY A 293 -0.74 -25.60 9.55
C GLY A 293 -0.64 -27.03 9.00
N ASN A 294 0.27 -27.27 8.05
CA ASN A 294 0.52 -28.61 7.49
C ASN A 294 1.11 -29.60 8.49
N LEU A 295 1.75 -29.11 9.55
CA LEU A 295 2.21 -29.94 10.68
C LEU A 295 1.10 -30.26 11.68
N GLY A 296 -0.08 -29.65 11.52
CA GLY A 296 -1.24 -29.87 12.40
C GLY A 296 -1.43 -28.79 13.45
N VAL A 297 -0.74 -27.65 13.32
CA VAL A 297 -0.94 -26.52 14.24
C VAL A 297 -2.32 -25.92 14.01
N GLU A 298 -3.09 -25.82 15.08
CA GLU A 298 -4.44 -25.27 15.09
C GLU A 298 -4.46 -23.78 15.46
N ARG A 299 -3.50 -23.37 16.34
CA ARG A 299 -3.39 -21.97 16.81
C ARG A 299 -1.95 -21.49 16.84
N ILE A 300 -1.76 -20.25 16.36
CA ILE A 300 -0.50 -19.53 16.38
C ILE A 300 -0.60 -18.35 17.35
N HIS A 301 0.31 -18.30 18.32
CA HIS A 301 0.53 -17.16 19.19
C HIS A 301 1.58 -16.25 18.55
N LEU A 302 1.14 -15.14 17.93
CA LEU A 302 1.98 -14.25 17.13
C LEU A 302 2.50 -13.08 17.97
N PHE A 303 3.83 -12.99 18.07
CA PHE A 303 4.58 -11.89 18.70
C PHE A 303 5.32 -11.14 17.59
N LEU A 304 4.93 -9.90 17.32
CA LEU A 304 5.37 -9.19 16.13
C LEU A 304 5.97 -7.83 16.50
N ALA A 305 7.25 -7.62 16.16
CA ALA A 305 7.94 -6.34 16.23
C ALA A 305 8.25 -5.84 14.82
N ALA A 306 7.33 -5.04 14.25
CA ALA A 306 7.43 -4.55 12.89
C ALA A 306 6.81 -3.16 12.74
N PRO A 307 7.17 -2.40 11.68
CA PRO A 307 6.47 -1.18 11.28
C PRO A 307 5.00 -1.44 10.96
N ASN A 308 4.15 -0.42 11.13
CA ASN A 308 2.71 -0.58 10.96
C ASN A 308 2.32 -1.03 9.54
N SER A 309 3.00 -0.56 8.51
CA SER A 309 2.76 -1.00 7.12
C SER A 309 2.99 -2.50 6.93
N VAL A 310 4.04 -3.05 7.54
CA VAL A 310 4.37 -4.49 7.49
C VAL A 310 3.32 -5.29 8.25
N VAL A 311 2.95 -4.86 9.47
CA VAL A 311 1.90 -5.51 10.27
C VAL A 311 0.58 -5.55 9.52
N PHE A 312 0.18 -4.44 8.90
CA PHE A 312 -1.01 -4.35 8.09
C PHE A 312 -0.98 -5.32 6.90
N ARG A 313 0.16 -5.37 6.18
CA ARG A 313 0.33 -6.27 5.04
C ARG A 313 0.24 -7.74 5.46
N PHE A 314 0.83 -8.11 6.59
CA PHE A 314 0.73 -9.48 7.11
C PHE A 314 -0.72 -9.84 7.46
N GLY A 315 -1.47 -8.90 8.05
CA GLY A 315 -2.90 -9.07 8.29
C GLY A 315 -3.68 -9.31 7.00
N ARG A 316 -3.43 -8.50 5.96
CA ARG A 316 -4.10 -8.66 4.64
C ARG A 316 -3.83 -9.99 3.95
N LEU A 317 -2.63 -10.54 4.14
CA LEU A 317 -2.25 -11.81 3.54
C LEU A 317 -2.79 -13.03 4.32
N TYR A 318 -3.29 -12.82 5.54
CA TYR A 318 -3.70 -13.91 6.43
C TYR A 318 -5.09 -14.44 6.05
N ASP A 319 -5.11 -15.54 5.30
CA ASP A 319 -6.35 -16.20 4.91
C ASP A 319 -6.95 -17.02 6.06
N ARG A 320 -7.96 -16.46 6.70
CA ARG A 320 -8.70 -17.06 7.83
C ARG A 320 -9.40 -18.38 7.53
N ARG A 321 -9.55 -18.73 6.24
CA ARG A 321 -10.27 -19.93 5.80
C ARG A 321 -9.35 -21.15 5.80
N ASN A 322 -8.09 -20.93 5.48
CA ASN A 322 -7.14 -22.00 5.18
C ASN A 322 -5.94 -22.02 6.14
N LEU A 323 -5.77 -21.02 6.98
CA LEU A 323 -4.65 -20.92 7.93
C LEU A 323 -5.11 -21.17 9.36
N PRO A 324 -4.19 -21.56 10.27
CA PRO A 324 -4.47 -21.73 11.70
C PRO A 324 -5.12 -20.49 12.32
N GLU A 325 -5.83 -20.67 13.44
CA GLU A 325 -6.26 -19.55 14.26
C GLU A 325 -5.05 -18.73 14.72
N VAL A 326 -5.14 -17.40 14.76
CA VAL A 326 -4.03 -16.56 15.22
C VAL A 326 -4.47 -15.65 16.36
N VAL A 327 -3.65 -15.60 17.41
CA VAL A 327 -3.72 -14.64 18.50
C VAL A 327 -2.53 -13.70 18.37
N VAL A 328 -2.78 -12.42 18.11
CA VAL A 328 -1.72 -11.40 17.97
C VAL A 328 -1.56 -10.66 19.29
N TYR A 329 -0.36 -10.67 19.85
CA TYR A 329 -0.07 -10.10 21.16
C TYR A 329 0.35 -8.64 21.09
N GLN A 330 -0.06 -7.89 22.13
CA GLN A 330 0.34 -6.51 22.35
C GLN A 330 1.50 -6.44 23.34
N PHE A 331 2.58 -5.77 22.95
CA PHE A 331 3.69 -5.45 23.82
C PHE A 331 3.39 -4.18 24.63
N GLU A 332 3.49 -4.27 25.96
CA GLU A 332 3.35 -3.14 26.88
C GLU A 332 4.56 -3.08 27.80
N ARG A 333 5.40 -2.07 27.60
CA ARG A 333 6.71 -1.96 28.24
C ARG A 333 6.64 -1.91 29.77
N CYS A 334 5.57 -1.36 30.33
CA CYS A 334 5.40 -1.14 31.76
C CYS A 334 4.70 -2.30 32.47
N GLU A 335 4.26 -3.31 31.72
CA GLU A 335 3.55 -4.47 32.27
C GLU A 335 4.49 -5.65 32.51
N ASN A 336 4.10 -6.52 33.45
CA ASN A 336 4.79 -7.78 33.74
C ASN A 336 3.76 -8.92 33.87
N PRO A 337 3.69 -9.85 32.92
CA PRO A 337 4.55 -10.00 31.74
C PRO A 337 4.34 -8.90 30.70
N PRO A 338 5.36 -8.63 29.86
CA PRO A 338 5.28 -7.55 28.86
C PRO A 338 4.27 -7.77 27.72
N TYR A 339 3.70 -8.96 27.62
CA TYR A 339 2.60 -9.29 26.70
C TYR A 339 1.35 -9.69 27.51
N PRO A 340 0.70 -8.73 28.20
CA PRO A 340 -0.40 -9.02 29.12
C PRO A 340 -1.67 -9.48 28.41
N TRP A 341 -1.85 -9.11 27.14
CA TRP A 341 -3.02 -9.45 26.35
C TRP A 341 -2.69 -9.52 24.86
N GLY A 342 -3.60 -10.10 24.11
CA GLY A 342 -3.60 -10.14 22.65
C GLY A 342 -5.02 -10.07 22.10
N VAL A 343 -5.13 -10.18 20.79
CA VAL A 343 -6.40 -10.31 20.09
C VAL A 343 -6.44 -11.64 19.37
N ARG A 344 -7.40 -12.47 19.71
CA ARG A 344 -7.79 -13.61 18.91
C ARG A 344 -8.52 -13.09 17.67
N MET A 345 -7.93 -13.31 16.52
CA MET A 345 -8.46 -12.80 15.26
C MET A 345 -9.77 -13.49 14.90
N PRO A 346 -10.67 -12.77 14.18
CA PRO A 346 -11.99 -13.31 13.84
C PRO A 346 -11.87 -14.53 12.91
N ALA A 347 -12.70 -15.53 13.15
CA ALA A 347 -12.87 -16.65 12.22
C ALA A 347 -13.47 -16.20 10.89
N SER A 348 -13.41 -17.07 9.89
CA SER A 348 -14.04 -16.82 8.59
C SER A 348 -15.52 -16.43 8.74
N GLY A 349 -15.94 -15.38 8.04
CA GLY A 349 -17.32 -14.86 8.08
C GLY A 349 -17.63 -13.94 9.26
N SER A 350 -16.70 -13.73 10.21
CA SER A 350 -16.84 -12.78 11.31
C SER A 350 -15.91 -11.58 11.12
N THR A 351 -16.33 -10.41 11.61
CA THR A 351 -15.48 -9.20 11.68
C THR A 351 -15.05 -8.88 13.11
N SER A 352 -15.57 -9.60 14.10
CA SER A 352 -15.32 -9.35 15.53
C SER A 352 -14.20 -10.23 16.05
N GLY A 353 -13.06 -9.62 16.40
CA GLY A 353 -12.01 -10.25 17.19
C GLY A 353 -12.40 -10.33 18.68
N ALA A 354 -11.66 -11.11 19.47
CA ALA A 354 -11.87 -11.23 20.91
C ALA A 354 -10.57 -10.95 21.67
N ILE A 355 -10.67 -10.28 22.82
CA ILE A 355 -9.51 -10.08 23.69
C ILE A 355 -9.09 -11.43 24.27
N TRP A 356 -7.81 -11.69 24.17
CA TRP A 356 -7.12 -12.84 24.74
C TRP A 356 -6.20 -12.36 25.86
N ARG A 357 -6.37 -12.89 27.07
CA ARG A 357 -5.48 -12.58 28.20
C ARG A 357 -4.51 -13.73 28.47
N SER A 358 -3.27 -13.41 28.74
CA SER A 358 -2.24 -14.43 29.04
C SER A 358 -2.59 -15.28 30.27
N VAL A 359 -3.39 -14.71 31.19
CA VAL A 359 -3.87 -15.41 32.41
C VAL A 359 -4.98 -16.43 32.10
N ASP A 360 -5.68 -16.31 30.96
CA ASP A 360 -6.76 -17.26 30.59
C ASP A 360 -6.22 -18.64 30.19
N ARG A 361 -4.92 -18.81 30.19
CA ARG A 361 -4.21 -20.06 30.03
C ARG A 361 -3.97 -20.72 31.38
N ALA A 362 -5.07 -21.08 32.09
CA ALA A 362 -4.95 -21.94 33.24
C ALA A 362 -4.31 -23.26 32.79
N PRO A 363 -3.30 -23.80 33.51
CA PRO A 363 -2.79 -25.11 33.19
C PRO A 363 -3.96 -26.10 33.28
N ALA A 364 -4.15 -26.88 32.20
CA ALA A 364 -5.05 -28.03 32.27
C ALA A 364 -4.54 -28.89 33.41
N VAL A 365 -5.27 -28.86 34.54
CA VAL A 365 -5.01 -29.76 35.65
C VAL A 365 -5.27 -31.15 35.10
N GLY A 366 -4.16 -31.89 34.90
CA GLY A 366 -4.16 -33.30 34.51
C GLY A 366 -4.71 -34.22 35.56
#